data_7a9009b78e87950293e01411a36aa70e
#
_entry.id   7a9009b78e87950293e01411a36aa70e
#
_cell.length_a   1.000
_cell.length_b   1.000
_cell.length_c   1.000
_cell.angle_alpha   90.00
_cell.angle_beta   90.00
_cell.angle_gamma   90.00
#
_symmetry.space_group_name_H-M   'P 1'
#
loop_
_entity.id
_entity.type
_entity.pdbx_description
1 polymer ?
#
loop_
_entity_poly.entity_id
_entity_poly.type
_entity_poly.pdbx_seq_one_letter_code
_entity_poly.pdbx_strand_id
1 'polypeptide(L)'
;MSVYRSALLRFADDGRALYDEDGLLAIGPDAQGRQRVLAAGSWQALGSQYADQPVTHLPGRILAPGFVDMHIHFPQTDVIGSPADGLLPWLENYTFPHEKRFAAPDYSAQVAQFFIAELLRNGVTTALAFSSSLPASVNAL
;
A
#
# COMPACT_ATOMS: atom_id res chain seq x y z
N MET A 1 1.39 6.32 -20.85
CA MET A 1 2.39 6.95 -19.96
C MET A 1 1.71 8.08 -19.22
N SER A 2 1.97 8.24 -17.93
CA SER A 2 1.42 9.31 -17.10
C SER A 2 2.58 10.11 -16.51
N VAL A 3 2.51 11.44 -16.60
CA VAL A 3 3.54 12.35 -16.08
C VAL A 3 2.90 13.26 -15.04
N TYR A 4 3.49 13.31 -13.87
CA TYR A 4 3.03 14.12 -12.74
C TYR A 4 4.09 15.16 -12.37
N ARG A 5 3.64 16.36 -12.00
CA ARG A 5 4.46 17.43 -11.42
C ARG A 5 3.91 17.76 -10.04
N SER A 6 4.74 17.66 -9.02
CA SER A 6 4.37 17.91 -7.62
C SER A 6 5.63 17.99 -6.78
N ALA A 7 5.57 18.34 -5.50
CA ALA A 7 6.64 18.00 -4.59
C ALA A 7 6.81 16.47 -4.57
N LEU A 8 8.04 15.99 -4.55
CA LEU A 8 8.36 14.57 -4.68
C LEU A 8 9.29 14.12 -3.56
N LEU A 9 8.85 13.14 -2.80
CA LEU A 9 9.68 12.42 -1.83
C LEU A 9 10.04 11.06 -2.43
N ARG A 10 11.31 10.73 -2.42
CA ARG A 10 11.84 9.44 -2.87
C ARG A 10 13.02 9.03 -2.00
N PHE A 11 13.49 7.82 -2.14
CA PHE A 11 14.61 7.30 -1.38
C PHE A 11 15.72 6.81 -2.33
N ALA A 12 16.96 7.12 -1.98
CA ALA A 12 18.11 6.55 -2.65
C ALA A 12 18.37 5.11 -2.18
N ASP A 13 19.22 4.37 -2.90
CA ASP A 13 19.54 2.98 -2.57
C ASP A 13 20.18 2.80 -1.18
N ASP A 14 20.82 3.85 -0.67
CA ASP A 14 21.38 3.91 0.68
C ASP A 14 20.35 4.28 1.77
N GLY A 15 19.06 4.43 1.39
CA GLY A 15 17.96 4.78 2.28
C GLY A 15 17.81 6.27 2.58
N ARG A 16 18.67 7.16 2.04
CA ARG A 16 18.51 8.60 2.22
C ARG A 16 17.25 9.13 1.57
N ALA A 17 16.49 9.94 2.31
CA ALA A 17 15.37 10.68 1.75
C ALA A 17 15.88 11.78 0.80
N LEU A 18 15.26 11.83 -0.38
CA LEU A 18 15.49 12.85 -1.39
C LEU A 18 14.16 13.59 -1.62
N TYR A 19 14.20 14.91 -1.47
CA TYR A 19 13.03 15.75 -1.60
C TYR A 19 13.25 16.82 -2.68
N ASP A 20 12.34 16.83 -3.66
CA ASP A 20 12.28 17.85 -4.70
C ASP A 20 11.00 18.67 -4.49
N GLU A 21 11.11 19.98 -4.19
CA GLU A 21 9.94 20.86 -4.03
C GLU A 21 9.10 20.95 -5.31
N ASP A 22 9.74 20.89 -6.45
CA ASP A 22 9.14 20.84 -7.77
C ASP A 22 9.71 19.61 -8.49
N GLY A 23 9.04 18.49 -8.31
CA GLY A 23 9.44 17.19 -8.81
C GLY A 23 8.63 16.73 -10.01
N LEU A 24 9.20 15.77 -10.74
CA LEU A 24 8.58 15.04 -11.83
C LEU A 24 8.58 13.54 -11.49
N LEU A 25 7.43 12.91 -11.70
CA LEU A 25 7.28 11.46 -11.67
C LEU A 25 6.65 11.02 -12.99
N ALA A 26 7.37 10.20 -13.78
CA ALA A 26 6.86 9.58 -14.99
C ALA A 26 6.63 8.09 -14.77
N ILE A 27 5.43 7.61 -15.12
CA ILE A 27 5.01 6.21 -15.01
C ILE A 27 4.58 5.71 -16.37
N GLY A 28 5.03 4.53 -16.73
CA GLY A 28 4.66 3.91 -17.98
C GLY A 28 5.01 2.43 -18.04
N PRO A 29 4.63 1.75 -19.13
CA PRO A 29 4.89 0.33 -19.28
C PRO A 29 6.37 0.04 -19.53
N ASP A 30 6.87 -1.02 -18.92
CA ASP A 30 8.14 -1.65 -19.30
C ASP A 30 7.98 -2.52 -20.58
N ALA A 31 9.04 -3.18 -21.01
CA ALA A 31 9.03 -4.06 -22.16
C ALA A 31 8.05 -5.26 -22.06
N GLN A 32 7.59 -5.57 -20.84
CA GLN A 32 6.60 -6.61 -20.57
C GLN A 32 5.18 -6.03 -20.35
N GLY A 33 4.98 -4.73 -20.56
CA GLY A 33 3.69 -4.05 -20.37
C GLY A 33 3.34 -3.72 -18.91
N ARG A 34 4.26 -3.94 -17.96
CA ARG A 34 4.02 -3.66 -16.53
C ARG A 34 4.28 -2.18 -16.26
N GLN A 35 3.40 -1.54 -15.50
CA GLN A 35 3.59 -0.14 -15.08
C GLN A 35 4.83 -0.02 -14.18
N ARG A 36 5.72 0.92 -14.54
CA ARG A 36 6.97 1.21 -13.82
C ARG A 36 7.19 2.70 -13.68
N VAL A 37 7.93 3.10 -12.67
CA VAL A 37 8.53 4.42 -12.61
C VAL A 37 9.63 4.49 -13.67
N LEU A 38 9.44 5.36 -14.66
CA LEU A 38 10.39 5.59 -15.76
C LEU A 38 11.39 6.69 -15.42
N ALA A 39 10.94 7.71 -14.68
CA ALA A 39 11.78 8.79 -14.20
C ALA A 39 11.18 9.39 -12.92
N ALA A 40 12.05 9.80 -11.99
CA ALA A 40 11.69 10.51 -10.78
C ALA A 40 12.84 11.44 -10.37
N GLY A 41 12.57 12.73 -10.21
CA GLY A 41 13.56 13.73 -9.84
C GLY A 41 13.04 15.15 -10.00
N SER A 42 13.94 16.16 -9.96
CA SER A 42 13.52 17.54 -10.08
C SER A 42 12.93 17.85 -11.47
N TRP A 43 11.90 18.69 -11.49
CA TRP A 43 11.30 19.19 -12.74
C TRP A 43 12.34 19.92 -13.60
N GLN A 44 13.23 20.69 -12.97
CA GLN A 44 14.29 21.41 -13.68
C GLN A 44 15.19 20.47 -14.50
N ALA A 45 15.50 19.29 -13.98
CA ALA A 45 16.39 18.34 -14.65
C ALA A 45 15.67 17.48 -15.70
N LEU A 46 14.42 17.15 -15.48
CA LEU A 46 13.70 16.13 -16.25
C LEU A 46 12.58 16.67 -17.13
N GLY A 47 12.02 17.85 -16.82
CA GLY A 47 10.80 18.35 -17.45
C GLY A 47 10.89 18.49 -18.95
N SER A 48 12.05 18.89 -19.50
CA SER A 48 12.26 19.02 -20.94
C SER A 48 12.14 17.69 -21.71
N GLN A 49 12.44 16.57 -21.05
CA GLN A 49 12.33 15.23 -21.67
C GLN A 49 10.87 14.78 -21.85
N TYR A 50 9.94 15.46 -21.18
CA TYR A 50 8.52 15.15 -21.18
C TYR A 50 7.66 16.31 -21.69
N ALA A 51 8.27 17.28 -22.39
CA ALA A 51 7.60 18.50 -22.86
C ALA A 51 6.38 18.22 -23.76
N ASP A 52 6.43 17.14 -24.55
CA ASP A 52 5.37 16.72 -25.47
C ASP A 52 4.30 15.81 -24.80
N GLN A 53 4.41 15.57 -23.51
CA GLN A 53 3.49 14.71 -22.77
C GLN A 53 2.50 15.56 -21.95
N PRO A 54 1.24 15.12 -21.83
CA PRO A 54 0.31 15.75 -20.90
C PRO A 54 0.80 15.56 -19.46
N VAL A 55 0.96 16.69 -18.75
CA VAL A 55 1.44 16.70 -17.37
C VAL A 55 0.28 16.98 -16.41
N THR A 56 0.05 16.09 -15.45
CA THR A 56 -0.86 16.31 -14.34
C THR A 56 -0.12 17.07 -13.24
N HIS A 57 -0.43 18.35 -13.07
CA HIS A 57 0.15 19.18 -12.01
C HIS A 57 -0.70 19.09 -10.74
N LEU A 58 -0.07 18.76 -9.62
CA LEU A 58 -0.68 18.58 -8.30
C LEU A 58 -0.09 19.59 -7.29
N PRO A 59 -0.46 20.85 -7.36
CA PRO A 59 0.09 21.88 -6.46
C PRO A 59 -0.31 21.62 -5.00
N GLY A 60 0.63 21.85 -4.07
CA GLY A 60 0.42 21.65 -2.65
C GLY A 60 0.30 20.18 -2.22
N ARG A 61 0.62 19.24 -3.11
CA ARG A 61 0.67 17.80 -2.81
C ARG A 61 2.11 17.30 -2.83
N ILE A 62 2.35 16.21 -2.12
CA ILE A 62 3.61 15.47 -2.14
C ILE A 62 3.32 14.10 -2.72
N LEU A 63 4.02 13.74 -3.78
CA LEU A 63 4.07 12.36 -4.26
C LEU A 63 5.16 11.62 -3.49
N ALA A 64 4.84 10.46 -2.97
CA ALA A 64 5.75 9.62 -2.22
C ALA A 64 5.52 8.14 -2.57
N PRO A 65 6.49 7.24 -2.32
CA PRO A 65 6.23 5.81 -2.31
C PRO A 65 5.13 5.47 -1.31
N GLY A 66 4.36 4.43 -1.61
CA GLY A 66 3.38 3.91 -0.65
C GLY A 66 4.05 3.39 0.62
N PHE A 67 3.31 3.42 1.73
CA PHE A 67 3.80 2.91 3.01
C PHE A 67 3.98 1.39 2.96
N VAL A 68 4.95 0.93 3.74
CA VAL A 68 5.22 -0.50 3.94
C VAL A 68 4.84 -0.85 5.38
N ASP A 69 3.84 -1.70 5.55
CA ASP A 69 3.45 -2.23 6.85
C ASP A 69 4.11 -3.59 7.06
N MET A 70 5.04 -3.68 7.99
CA MET A 70 5.81 -4.88 8.26
C MET A 70 5.19 -5.80 9.31
N HIS A 71 4.00 -5.46 9.86
CA HIS A 71 3.34 -6.26 10.88
C HIS A 71 1.85 -5.92 10.99
N ILE A 72 1.01 -6.64 10.24
CA ILE A 72 -0.44 -6.47 10.30
C ILE A 72 -1.14 -7.84 10.26
N HIS A 73 -2.26 -7.98 10.97
CA HIS A 73 -3.01 -9.22 11.09
C HIS A 73 -4.32 -9.16 10.29
N PHE A 74 -4.36 -9.82 9.15
CA PHE A 74 -5.54 -9.88 8.29
C PHE A 74 -6.78 -10.48 8.97
N PRO A 75 -6.70 -11.64 9.67
CA PRO A 75 -7.90 -12.27 10.23
C PRO A 75 -8.47 -11.54 11.46
N GLN A 76 -7.77 -10.52 11.96
CA GLN A 76 -8.22 -9.76 13.13
C GLN A 76 -8.96 -8.47 12.77
N THR A 77 -9.20 -8.23 11.48
CA THR A 77 -9.84 -7.02 10.95
C THR A 77 -11.17 -6.71 11.64
N ASP A 78 -12.03 -7.72 11.85
CA ASP A 78 -13.36 -7.53 12.43
C ASP A 78 -13.37 -7.48 13.97
N VAL A 79 -12.25 -7.72 14.64
CA VAL A 79 -12.13 -7.71 16.10
C VAL A 79 -11.27 -6.58 16.62
N ILE A 80 -10.90 -5.63 15.77
CA ILE A 80 -10.13 -4.43 16.12
C ILE A 80 -10.91 -3.66 17.21
N GLY A 81 -10.21 -3.35 18.32
CA GLY A 81 -10.78 -2.58 19.40
C GLY A 81 -11.76 -3.34 20.31
N SER A 82 -11.91 -4.66 20.17
CA SER A 82 -12.70 -5.47 21.09
C SER A 82 -12.13 -5.37 22.52
N PRO A 83 -12.97 -5.09 23.54
CA PRO A 83 -12.50 -4.87 24.91
C PRO A 83 -12.05 -6.16 25.56
N ALA A 84 -10.91 -6.12 26.28
CA ALA A 84 -10.43 -7.23 27.08
C ALA A 84 -9.45 -6.76 28.17
N ASP A 85 -9.33 -7.52 29.24
CA ASP A 85 -8.45 -7.22 30.38
C ASP A 85 -6.98 -7.62 30.13
N GLY A 86 -6.62 -7.90 28.88
CA GLY A 86 -5.27 -8.25 28.45
C GLY A 86 -5.23 -9.09 27.19
N LEU A 87 -4.03 -9.41 26.72
CA LEU A 87 -3.82 -10.10 25.46
C LEU A 87 -4.45 -11.50 25.43
N LEU A 88 -4.22 -12.33 26.44
CA LEU A 88 -4.73 -13.71 26.45
C LEU A 88 -6.27 -13.76 26.48
N PRO A 89 -6.98 -13.02 27.34
CA PRO A 89 -8.43 -12.91 27.27
C PRO A 89 -8.94 -12.38 25.93
N TRP A 90 -8.23 -11.45 25.29
CA TRP A 90 -8.59 -10.96 23.96
C TRP A 90 -8.45 -12.04 22.89
N LEU A 91 -7.37 -12.81 22.90
CA LEU A 91 -7.16 -13.92 21.96
C LEU A 91 -8.24 -14.99 22.12
N GLU A 92 -8.55 -15.39 23.35
CA GLU A 92 -9.49 -16.47 23.63
C GLU A 92 -10.94 -16.10 23.35
N ASN A 93 -11.34 -14.87 23.68
CA ASN A 93 -12.74 -14.44 23.59
C ASN A 93 -13.11 -13.87 22.21
N TYR A 94 -12.15 -13.29 21.49
CA TYR A 94 -12.42 -12.63 20.21
C TYR A 94 -11.64 -13.22 19.06
N THR A 95 -10.31 -13.27 19.14
CA THR A 95 -9.45 -13.60 18.00
C THR A 95 -9.64 -15.04 17.54
N PHE A 96 -9.42 -16.02 18.40
CA PHE A 96 -9.49 -17.43 18.02
C PHE A 96 -10.90 -17.88 17.56
N PRO A 97 -12.00 -17.48 18.25
CA PRO A 97 -13.34 -17.77 17.73
C PRO A 97 -13.61 -17.13 16.38
N HIS A 98 -13.10 -15.91 16.16
CA HIS A 98 -13.33 -15.17 14.93
C HIS A 98 -12.52 -15.74 13.76
N GLU A 99 -11.26 -16.10 13.98
CA GLU A 99 -10.39 -16.69 12.96
C GLU A 99 -10.95 -18.01 12.39
N LYS A 100 -11.71 -18.76 13.16
CA LYS A 100 -12.38 -19.99 12.65
C LYS A 100 -13.33 -19.72 11.48
N ARG A 101 -13.88 -18.52 11.36
CA ARG A 101 -14.78 -18.12 10.25
C ARG A 101 -14.05 -18.10 8.92
N PHE A 102 -12.74 -17.90 8.94
CA PHE A 102 -11.89 -17.90 7.74
C PHE A 102 -11.71 -19.29 7.09
N ALA A 103 -12.30 -20.33 7.65
CA ALA A 103 -12.47 -21.61 6.97
C ALA A 103 -13.42 -21.51 5.76
N ALA A 104 -14.34 -20.52 5.75
CA ALA A 104 -15.26 -20.26 4.66
C ALA A 104 -14.61 -19.37 3.59
N PRO A 105 -14.44 -19.86 2.33
CA PRO A 105 -13.76 -19.08 1.28
C PRO A 105 -14.44 -17.74 0.98
N ASP A 106 -15.76 -17.71 0.91
CA ASP A 106 -16.53 -16.49 0.61
C ASP A 106 -16.34 -15.42 1.68
N TYR A 107 -16.33 -15.83 2.95
CA TYR A 107 -16.07 -14.91 4.07
C TYR A 107 -14.63 -14.36 4.01
N SER A 108 -13.65 -15.24 3.79
CA SER A 108 -12.25 -14.84 3.64
C SER A 108 -12.05 -13.85 2.50
N ALA A 109 -12.66 -14.10 1.34
CA ALA A 109 -12.58 -13.20 0.19
C ALA A 109 -13.23 -11.84 0.46
N GLN A 110 -14.38 -11.81 1.14
CA GLN A 110 -15.06 -10.57 1.50
C GLN A 110 -14.21 -9.71 2.46
N VAL A 111 -13.66 -10.33 3.50
CA VAL A 111 -12.81 -9.61 4.46
C VAL A 111 -11.50 -9.15 3.79
N ALA A 112 -10.92 -9.96 2.89
CA ALA A 112 -9.71 -9.59 2.15
C ALA A 112 -9.95 -8.36 1.27
N GLN A 113 -11.08 -8.27 0.57
CA GLN A 113 -11.43 -7.09 -0.23
C GLN A 113 -11.51 -5.82 0.63
N PHE A 114 -12.16 -5.90 1.79
CA PHE A 114 -12.23 -4.79 2.73
C PHE A 114 -10.83 -4.42 3.26
N PHE A 115 -10.07 -5.40 3.72
CA PHE A 115 -8.73 -5.21 4.27
C PHE A 115 -7.79 -4.54 3.28
N ILE A 116 -7.73 -5.03 2.04
CA ILE A 116 -6.90 -4.45 0.98
C ILE A 116 -7.36 -3.02 0.65
N ALA A 117 -8.67 -2.79 0.57
CA ALA A 117 -9.21 -1.45 0.30
C ALA A 117 -8.82 -0.45 1.42
N GLU A 118 -8.85 -0.88 2.69
CA GLU A 118 -8.43 -0.03 3.81
C GLU A 118 -6.92 0.22 3.80
N LEU A 119 -6.09 -0.77 3.50
CA LEU A 119 -4.65 -0.56 3.34
C LEU A 119 -4.37 0.51 2.28
N LEU A 120 -4.94 0.36 1.09
CA LEU A 120 -4.76 1.30 -0.02
C LEU A 120 -5.31 2.69 0.31
N ARG A 121 -6.47 2.78 0.96
CA ARG A 121 -7.07 4.06 1.40
C ARG A 121 -6.16 4.82 2.36
N ASN A 122 -5.39 4.11 3.17
CA ASN A 122 -4.42 4.66 4.12
C ASN A 122 -3.00 4.76 3.55
N GLY A 123 -2.82 4.55 2.25
CA GLY A 123 -1.53 4.70 1.57
C GLY A 123 -0.56 3.54 1.75
N VAL A 124 -1.00 2.43 2.33
CA VAL A 124 -0.19 1.20 2.45
C VAL A 124 -0.27 0.42 1.15
N THR A 125 0.87 0.23 0.48
CA THR A 125 0.97 -0.49 -0.81
C THR A 125 1.74 -1.79 -0.72
N THR A 126 2.35 -2.05 0.43
CA THR A 126 3.09 -3.28 0.71
C THR A 126 2.84 -3.67 2.16
N ALA A 127 2.48 -4.92 2.41
CA ALA A 127 2.25 -5.40 3.76
C ALA A 127 2.84 -6.79 3.96
N LEU A 128 3.41 -7.03 5.14
CA LEU A 128 3.67 -8.35 5.67
C LEU A 128 2.49 -8.72 6.55
N ALA A 129 1.49 -9.38 5.93
CA ALA A 129 0.25 -9.72 6.58
C ALA A 129 0.32 -11.11 7.22
N PHE A 130 0.07 -11.16 8.53
CA PHE A 130 -0.16 -12.42 9.22
C PHE A 130 -1.57 -12.91 8.90
N SER A 131 -1.68 -14.17 8.50
CA SER A 131 -2.93 -14.85 8.21
C SER A 131 -3.21 -15.94 9.25
N SER A 132 -4.38 -16.59 9.19
CA SER A 132 -4.62 -17.81 9.94
C SER A 132 -3.97 -19.02 9.24
N SER A 133 -3.90 -20.16 9.93
CA SER A 133 -3.43 -21.41 9.35
C SER A 133 -4.42 -22.05 8.37
N LEU A 134 -5.57 -21.44 8.12
CA LEU A 134 -6.62 -21.96 7.27
C LEU A 134 -6.32 -21.62 5.80
N PRO A 135 -6.34 -22.60 4.87
CA PRO A 135 -5.99 -22.35 3.46
C PRO A 135 -6.83 -21.28 2.79
N ALA A 136 -8.13 -21.21 3.11
CA ALA A 136 -9.01 -20.19 2.56
C ALA A 136 -8.57 -18.76 2.95
N SER A 137 -8.09 -18.56 4.18
CA SER A 137 -7.54 -17.28 4.65
C SER A 137 -6.27 -16.90 3.87
N VAL A 138 -5.37 -17.84 3.69
CA VAL A 138 -4.09 -17.59 2.97
C VAL A 138 -4.34 -17.28 1.50
N ASN A 139 -5.25 -18.00 0.87
CA ASN A 139 -5.53 -17.85 -0.56
C ASN A 139 -6.40 -16.62 -0.91
N ALA A 140 -6.98 -15.94 0.08
CA ALA A 140 -7.83 -14.78 -0.13
C ALA A 140 -7.04 -13.48 -0.34
N LEU A 141 -5.80 -13.41 0.14
CA LEU A 141 -4.85 -12.30 -0.03
C LEU A 141 -4.01 -12.50 -1.30
#